data_583ce5ed61595fdfed12c6975c4f2a62
#
_entry.id   583ce5ed61595fdfed12c6975c4f2a62
#
_cell.length_a   1.000
_cell.length_b   1.000
_cell.length_c   1.000
_cell.angle_alpha   90.00
_cell.angle_beta   90.00
_cell.angle_gamma   90.00
#
_symmetry.space_group_name_H-M   'P 1'
#
loop_
_entity.id
_entity.type
_entity.pdbx_description
1 polymer ?
#
loop_
_entity_poly.entity_id
_entity_poly.type
_entity_poly.pdbx_seq_one_letter_code
_entity_poly.pdbx_strand_id
1 'polypeptide(L)'
;MNVNNLVIEALRPCNLPVSPDFYDGDDDEYITFNYANEYPTNFGDNVPENDYSQLQIHYFARGKNPQSKRREIRKLLFKAGFDVSLGPINYESDTKKYHCVLEAGIDSVTNLEE
;
A
#
# COMPACT_ATOMS: atom_id res chain seq x y z
N MET A 1 -13.62 -5.26 -8.72
CA MET A 1 -12.68 -4.18 -8.42
C MET A 1 -11.31 -4.80 -8.20
N ASN A 2 -10.31 -4.22 -8.82
CA ASN A 2 -8.94 -4.71 -8.71
C ASN A 2 -8.21 -3.95 -7.61
N VAL A 3 -7.69 -4.66 -6.61
CA VAL A 3 -7.06 -4.02 -5.45
C VAL A 3 -5.79 -3.27 -5.86
N ASN A 4 -5.01 -3.82 -6.79
CA ASN A 4 -3.83 -3.13 -7.29
C ASN A 4 -4.19 -1.78 -7.91
N ASN A 5 -5.22 -1.76 -8.74
CA ASN A 5 -5.66 -0.52 -9.36
C ASN A 5 -6.20 0.47 -8.32
N LEU A 6 -6.86 -0.04 -7.29
CA LEU A 6 -7.37 0.81 -6.23
C LEU A 6 -6.22 1.52 -5.49
N VAL A 7 -5.14 0.81 -5.20
CA VAL A 7 -3.96 1.41 -4.57
C VAL A 7 -3.34 2.47 -5.48
N ILE A 8 -3.14 2.13 -6.75
CA ILE A 8 -2.52 3.04 -7.70
C ILE A 8 -3.36 4.31 -7.85
N GLU A 9 -4.67 4.17 -7.98
CA GLU A 9 -5.55 5.33 -8.12
C GLU A 9 -5.60 6.16 -6.84
N ALA A 10 -5.63 5.51 -5.68
CA ALA A 10 -5.67 6.21 -4.41
C ALA A 10 -4.41 7.07 -4.20
N LEU A 11 -3.27 6.59 -4.64
CA LEU A 11 -1.99 7.27 -4.43
C LEU A 11 -1.59 8.19 -5.58
N ARG A 12 -2.41 8.32 -6.61
CA ARG A 12 -2.13 9.20 -7.74
C ARG A 12 -1.81 10.64 -7.33
N PRO A 13 -2.50 11.23 -6.34
CA PRO A 13 -2.18 12.60 -5.93
C PRO A 13 -0.78 12.79 -5.36
N CYS A 14 -0.08 11.72 -5.01
CA CYS A 14 1.30 11.83 -4.52
C CYS A 14 2.28 12.22 -5.63
N ASN A 15 1.91 12.03 -6.89
CA ASN A 15 2.76 12.30 -8.06
C ASN A 15 4.09 11.55 -7.99
N LEU A 16 4.04 10.31 -7.55
CA LEU A 16 5.21 9.45 -7.45
C LEU A 16 4.96 8.17 -8.25
N PRO A 17 6.02 7.50 -8.70
CA PRO A 17 5.85 6.16 -9.26
C PRO A 17 5.28 5.22 -8.19
N VAL A 18 4.26 4.46 -8.55
CA VAL A 18 3.62 3.47 -7.69
C VAL A 18 3.58 2.16 -8.46
N SER A 19 4.27 1.14 -7.96
CA SER A 19 4.39 -0.14 -8.65
C SER A 19 4.11 -1.31 -7.72
N PRO A 20 3.44 -2.36 -8.20
CA PRO A 20 3.33 -3.59 -7.41
C PRO A 20 4.68 -4.30 -7.36
N ASP A 21 5.00 -4.81 -6.19
CA ASP A 21 6.12 -5.68 -5.88
C ASP A 21 7.49 -5.01 -5.94
N PHE A 22 7.88 -4.37 -7.03
CA PHE A 22 9.18 -3.74 -7.12
C PHE A 22 9.17 -2.55 -8.07
N TYR A 23 10.19 -1.73 -7.98
CA TYR A 23 10.39 -0.57 -8.84
C TYR A 23 11.79 -0.60 -9.38
N ASP A 24 11.94 -0.55 -10.70
CA ASP A 24 13.24 -0.62 -11.36
C ASP A 24 13.69 0.69 -12.01
N GLY A 25 13.07 1.81 -11.62
CA GLY A 25 13.48 3.13 -12.11
C GLY A 25 14.55 3.78 -11.24
N ASP A 26 14.86 5.04 -11.55
CA ASP A 26 15.92 5.80 -10.88
C ASP A 26 15.42 6.93 -9.99
N ASP A 27 14.13 7.03 -9.76
CA ASP A 27 13.56 8.14 -8.99
C ASP A 27 14.05 8.11 -7.54
N ASP A 28 14.24 9.29 -6.98
CA ASP A 28 14.62 9.43 -5.56
C ASP A 28 13.47 9.09 -4.63
N GLU A 29 12.25 9.21 -5.11
CA GLU A 29 11.06 8.84 -4.36
C GLU A 29 10.18 7.93 -5.18
N TYR A 30 9.68 6.87 -4.55
CA TYR A 30 8.74 5.97 -5.20
C TYR A 30 8.04 5.12 -4.16
N ILE A 31 6.96 4.48 -4.59
CA ILE A 31 6.17 3.61 -3.73
C ILE A 31 6.04 2.25 -4.39
N THR A 32 6.24 1.19 -3.61
CA THR A 32 5.89 -0.16 -4.03
C THR A 32 4.88 -0.73 -3.04
N PHE A 33 4.17 -1.75 -3.45
CA PHE A 33 3.23 -2.42 -2.55
C PHE A 33 3.13 -3.89 -2.92
N ASN A 34 2.83 -4.71 -1.92
CA ASN A 34 2.69 -6.15 -2.11
C ASN A 34 1.65 -6.69 -1.15
N TYR A 35 1.05 -7.81 -1.53
CA TYR A 35 0.15 -8.52 -0.64
C TYR A 35 0.95 -9.18 0.47
N ALA A 36 0.51 -8.95 1.72
CA ALA A 36 1.11 -9.59 2.87
C ALA A 36 0.28 -10.77 3.34
N ASN A 37 -1.05 -10.66 3.20
CA ASN A 37 -1.96 -11.72 3.63
C ASN A 37 -3.32 -11.51 2.98
N GLU A 38 -4.05 -12.60 2.84
CA GLU A 38 -5.40 -12.58 2.28
C GLU A 38 -6.19 -13.71 2.91
N TYR A 39 -7.40 -13.41 3.42
CA TYR A 39 -8.20 -14.45 4.03
C TYR A 39 -9.70 -14.14 3.89
N PRO A 40 -10.54 -15.17 3.87
CA PRO A 40 -11.98 -14.99 3.68
C PRO A 40 -12.66 -14.44 4.93
N THR A 41 -13.71 -13.67 4.70
CA THR A 41 -14.55 -13.09 5.76
C THR A 41 -16.01 -13.17 5.33
N ASN A 42 -16.93 -12.94 6.28
CA ASN A 42 -18.37 -12.88 6.03
C ASN A 42 -18.90 -14.10 5.29
N PHE A 43 -19.01 -15.22 6.03
CA PHE A 43 -19.52 -16.45 5.44
C PHE A 43 -21.05 -16.45 5.40
N GLY A 44 -21.59 -16.77 4.18
CA GLY A 44 -23.01 -17.06 4.02
C GLY A 44 -23.16 -18.52 3.60
N ASP A 45 -23.92 -19.33 4.36
CA ASP A 45 -24.09 -20.76 4.10
C ASP A 45 -22.76 -21.50 3.96
N ASN A 46 -21.80 -21.16 4.83
CA ASN A 46 -20.45 -21.72 4.83
C ASN A 46 -19.64 -21.39 3.59
N VAL A 47 -20.05 -20.37 2.84
CA VAL A 47 -19.33 -19.89 1.67
C VAL A 47 -18.83 -18.48 1.99
N PRO A 48 -17.53 -18.19 1.81
CA PRO A 48 -17.04 -16.84 2.09
C PRO A 48 -17.61 -15.84 1.08
N GLU A 49 -18.07 -14.71 1.57
CA GLU A 49 -18.64 -13.66 0.74
C GLU A 49 -17.67 -12.53 0.50
N ASN A 50 -16.66 -12.42 1.35
CA ASN A 50 -15.64 -11.38 1.25
C ASN A 50 -14.26 -11.96 1.46
N ASP A 51 -13.27 -11.29 0.90
CA ASP A 51 -11.87 -11.53 1.20
C ASP A 51 -11.29 -10.29 1.83
N TYR A 52 -10.53 -10.46 2.90
CA TYR A 52 -9.79 -9.36 3.48
C TYR A 52 -8.36 -9.42 2.97
N SER A 53 -7.90 -8.33 2.37
CA SER A 53 -6.56 -8.25 1.81
C SER A 53 -5.72 -7.32 2.67
N GLN A 54 -4.56 -7.81 3.12
CA GLN A 54 -3.57 -7.00 3.82
C GLN A 54 -2.39 -6.78 2.90
N LEU A 55 -2.03 -5.52 2.75
CA LEU A 55 -0.93 -5.12 1.89
C LEU A 55 0.12 -4.39 2.71
N GLN A 56 1.36 -4.50 2.28
CA GLN A 56 2.43 -3.64 2.76
C GLN A 56 2.68 -2.58 1.70
N ILE A 57 2.71 -1.33 2.15
CA ILE A 57 2.99 -0.18 1.30
C ILE A 57 4.37 0.31 1.69
N HIS A 58 5.28 0.38 0.72
CA HIS A 58 6.65 0.79 0.97
C HIS A 58 6.90 2.13 0.29
N TYR A 59 7.29 3.12 1.07
CA TYR A 59 7.63 4.43 0.53
C TYR A 59 9.12 4.64 0.71
N PHE A 60 9.80 4.94 -0.39
CA PHE A 60 11.24 5.18 -0.40
C PHE A 60 11.50 6.64 -0.74
N ALA A 61 12.39 7.27 0.03
CA ALA A 61 12.72 8.68 -0.19
C ALA A 61 14.19 8.91 0.07
N ARG A 62 14.86 9.55 -0.87
CA ARG A 62 16.25 9.93 -0.72
C ARG A 62 16.35 11.44 -0.51
N GLY A 63 17.15 11.84 0.48
CA GLY A 63 17.49 13.24 0.65
C GLY A 63 16.43 14.13 1.24
N LYS A 64 15.38 13.55 1.84
CA LYS A 64 14.33 14.35 2.48
C LYS A 64 13.70 13.59 3.62
N ASN A 65 13.10 14.35 4.53
CA ASN A 65 12.35 13.77 5.65
C ASN A 65 11.07 13.13 5.13
N PRO A 66 10.84 11.84 5.42
CA PRO A 66 9.69 11.13 4.85
C PRO A 66 8.36 11.32 5.58
N GLN A 67 8.35 12.05 6.71
CA GLN A 67 7.15 12.10 7.58
C GLN A 67 5.92 12.68 6.89
N SER A 68 6.10 13.78 6.15
CA SER A 68 4.97 14.45 5.52
C SER A 68 4.30 13.57 4.46
N LYS A 69 5.09 12.98 3.59
CA LYS A 69 4.58 12.11 2.53
C LYS A 69 3.99 10.83 3.11
N ARG A 70 4.61 10.29 4.16
CA ARG A 70 4.11 9.10 4.84
C ARG A 70 2.69 9.31 5.35
N ARG A 71 2.42 10.47 5.95
CA ARG A 71 1.09 10.81 6.45
C ARG A 71 0.10 11.05 5.31
N GLU A 72 0.57 11.65 4.23
CA GLU A 72 -0.25 11.86 3.05
C GLU A 72 -0.69 10.51 2.46
N ILE A 73 0.23 9.56 2.36
CA ILE A 73 -0.07 8.23 1.87
C ILE A 73 -1.15 7.57 2.72
N ARG A 74 -0.99 7.63 4.05
CA ARG A 74 -1.99 7.06 4.96
C ARG A 74 -3.37 7.68 4.74
N LYS A 75 -3.41 9.00 4.62
CA LYS A 75 -4.67 9.72 4.44
C LYS A 75 -5.36 9.33 3.14
N LEU A 76 -4.60 9.23 2.07
CA LEU A 76 -5.16 8.88 0.76
C LEU A 76 -5.68 7.46 0.73
N LEU A 77 -4.96 6.53 1.35
CA LEU A 77 -5.41 5.15 1.41
C LEU A 77 -6.65 5.02 2.29
N PHE A 78 -6.68 5.74 3.41
CA PHE A 78 -7.85 5.72 4.28
C PHE A 78 -9.09 6.24 3.54
N LYS A 79 -8.94 7.31 2.77
CA LYS A 79 -10.05 7.84 1.96
C LYS A 79 -10.55 6.85 0.93
N ALA A 80 -9.67 5.98 0.45
CA ALA A 80 -10.04 4.97 -0.54
C ALA A 80 -10.70 3.73 0.09
N GLY A 81 -10.81 3.68 1.41
CA GLY A 81 -11.48 2.60 2.10
C GLY A 81 -10.57 1.62 2.83
N PHE A 82 -9.27 1.88 2.86
CA PHE A 82 -8.34 1.00 3.56
C PHE A 82 -8.27 1.36 5.04
N ASP A 83 -8.11 0.33 5.88
CA ASP A 83 -7.61 0.52 7.24
C ASP A 83 -6.10 0.61 7.13
N VAL A 84 -5.50 1.64 7.74
CA VAL A 84 -4.06 1.86 7.56
C VAL A 84 -3.39 2.06 8.90
N SER A 85 -2.30 1.33 9.12
CA SER A 85 -1.44 1.55 10.27
C SER A 85 -0.03 1.87 9.79
N LEU A 86 0.65 2.72 10.57
CA LEU A 86 2.01 3.12 10.25
C LEU A 86 2.98 2.10 10.84
N GLY A 87 3.88 1.62 10.00
CA GLY A 87 4.95 0.75 10.42
C GLY A 87 6.25 1.53 10.63
N PRO A 88 7.38 0.84 10.61
CA PRO A 88 8.66 1.47 10.91
C PRO A 88 9.15 2.36 9.78
N ILE A 89 10.06 3.26 10.17
CA ILE A 89 10.86 4.04 9.24
C ILE A 89 12.31 3.63 9.45
N ASN A 90 12.96 3.18 8.39
CA ASN A 90 14.35 2.76 8.44
C ASN A 90 15.17 3.57 7.45
N TYR A 91 16.39 3.90 7.84
CA TYR A 91 17.32 4.54 6.92
C TYR A 91 18.30 3.50 6.40
N GLU A 92 18.38 3.37 5.07
CA GLU A 92 19.27 2.43 4.42
C GLU A 92 20.54 3.17 4.00
N SER A 93 21.62 2.93 4.70
CA SER A 93 22.83 3.70 4.50
C SER A 93 23.51 3.46 3.14
N ASP A 94 23.37 2.28 2.55
CA ASP A 94 23.96 1.95 1.26
C ASP A 94 23.25 2.65 0.10
N THR A 95 21.94 2.80 0.16
CA THR A 95 21.16 3.52 -0.85
C THR A 95 20.92 4.97 -0.49
N LYS A 96 21.13 5.33 0.77
CA LYS A 96 20.86 6.65 1.34
C LYS A 96 19.39 7.02 1.24
N LYS A 97 18.51 6.02 1.37
CA LYS A 97 17.06 6.21 1.29
C LYS A 97 16.42 5.89 2.62
N TYR A 98 15.37 6.65 2.95
CA TYR A 98 14.45 6.25 4.00
C TYR A 98 13.47 5.26 3.42
N HIS A 99 13.17 4.22 4.17
CA HIS A 99 12.22 3.20 3.78
C HIS A 99 11.12 3.17 4.85
N CYS A 100 9.93 3.62 4.48
CA CYS A 100 8.77 3.63 5.37
C CYS A 100 7.84 2.51 4.98
N VAL A 101 7.34 1.79 5.97
CA VAL A 101 6.38 0.72 5.74
C VAL A 101 5.05 1.11 6.36
N LEU A 102 3.97 0.99 5.59
CA LEU A 102 2.60 1.13 6.09
C LEU A 102 1.89 -0.19 5.83
N GLU A 103 0.94 -0.53 6.70
CA GLU A 103 0.11 -1.70 6.48
C GLU A 103 -1.30 -1.23 6.17
N ALA A 104 -1.85 -1.73 5.08
CA ALA A 104 -3.17 -1.33 4.61
C ALA A 104 -4.02 -2.58 4.40
N GLY A 105 -5.23 -2.55 4.93
CA GLY A 105 -6.15 -3.66 4.79
C GLY A 105 -7.48 -3.22 4.22
N ILE A 106 -8.11 -4.07 3.43
CA ILE A 106 -9.40 -3.78 2.85
C ILE A 106 -10.20 -5.06 2.65
N ASP A 107 -11.49 -4.98 2.96
CA ASP A 107 -12.44 -6.04 2.60
C ASP A 107 -12.86 -5.83 1.16
N SER A 108 -12.89 -6.91 0.39
CA SER A 108 -13.44 -6.88 -0.96
C SER A 108 -14.39 -8.05 -1.13
N VAL A 109 -15.35 -7.88 -2.02
CA VAL A 109 -16.32 -8.95 -2.27
C VAL A 109 -15.60 -10.12 -2.94
N THR A 110 -15.81 -11.32 -2.40
CA THR A 110 -15.30 -12.55 -3.02
C THR A 110 -15.85 -12.64 -4.44
N ASN A 111 -15.08 -13.14 -5.36
CA ASN A 111 -15.41 -13.28 -6.78
C ASN A 111 -15.30 -11.99 -7.59
N LEU A 112 -14.70 -10.94 -7.04
CA LEU A 112 -14.37 -9.79 -7.84
C LEU A 112 -13.24 -10.13 -8.79
N GLU A 113 -13.26 -9.49 -9.96
CA GLU A 113 -12.19 -9.64 -10.93
C GLU A 113 -10.92 -8.95 -10.44
N GLU A 114 -9.82 -9.67 -10.51
CA GLU A 114 -8.51 -9.15 -10.20
C GLU A 114 -7.71 -8.97 -11.49
#